data_6ce6154eb1931f8a8c9fa03038c30f70
#
_entry.id   6ce6154eb1931f8a8c9fa03038c30f70
#
_cell.length_a   1.000
_cell.length_b   1.000
_cell.length_c   1.000
_cell.angle_alpha   90.00
_cell.angle_beta   90.00
_cell.angle_gamma   90.00
#
_symmetry.space_group_name_H-M   'P 1'
#
loop_
_entity.id
_entity.type
_entity.pdbx_description
1 polymer ?
#
loop_
_entity_poly.entity_id
_entity_poly.type
_entity_poly.pdbx_seq_one_letter_code
_entity_poly.pdbx_strand_id
1 'polypeptide(L)'
;MWMRGGTSKGLYFLKEDIPNDIAKREDFLLSVFGSPDNLQINGVGGGNPLTSKVAIVSKSKRSDIDVDYLFLQVAVDDYVVSSTQNCGNILAGIAPFAIERGLIKPEKDKTSVRIFMENSKQIAIATVDTPDGKLTYSGNTFIDGVTLPSSPISLEFLDIEGSLCGELLPSGNIKDEIDGYSVTMIDNGMPCVIIEASQLDLNGNERVEELSLIHI
;
A
#
# COMPACT_ATOMS: atom_id res chain seq x y z
N MET A 1 9.62 -10.34 8.00
CA MET A 1 10.61 -9.94 6.96
C MET A 1 10.59 -8.44 6.81
N TRP A 2 11.76 -7.77 6.77
CA TRP A 2 11.89 -6.33 6.49
C TRP A 2 12.26 -6.15 5.04
N MET A 3 11.42 -5.51 4.26
CA MET A 3 11.64 -5.40 2.82
C MET A 3 10.99 -4.15 2.21
N ARG A 4 11.47 -3.77 1.04
CA ARG A 4 10.87 -2.75 0.19
C ARG A 4 9.70 -3.35 -0.61
N GLY A 5 8.65 -2.57 -0.77
CA GLY A 5 7.59 -2.78 -1.74
C GLY A 5 7.33 -1.47 -2.48
N GLY A 6 7.48 -1.44 -3.81
CA GLY A 6 7.42 -0.19 -4.57
C GLY A 6 8.37 0.87 -4.00
N THR A 7 7.87 2.06 -3.72
CA THR A 7 8.62 3.17 -3.10
C THR A 7 8.48 3.22 -1.56
N SER A 8 7.89 2.20 -0.96
CA SER A 8 7.74 2.09 0.50
C SER A 8 8.59 0.95 1.07
N LYS A 9 8.75 0.94 2.38
CA LYS A 9 9.46 -0.10 3.12
C LYS A 9 8.69 -0.44 4.41
N GLY A 10 8.64 -1.71 4.76
CA GLY A 10 7.90 -2.14 5.91
C GLY A 10 8.18 -3.57 6.36
N LEU A 11 7.51 -3.97 7.42
CA LEU A 11 7.55 -5.32 7.94
C LEU A 11 6.42 -6.17 7.35
N TYR A 12 6.79 -7.33 6.87
CA TYR A 12 5.87 -8.36 6.39
C TYR A 12 5.85 -9.51 7.39
N PHE A 13 4.67 -9.84 7.89
CA PHE A 13 4.44 -10.93 8.86
C PHE A 13 3.52 -11.99 8.28
N LEU A 14 3.74 -13.23 8.65
CA LEU A 14 2.67 -14.22 8.61
C LEU A 14 1.65 -13.89 9.70
N LYS A 15 0.37 -14.10 9.43
CA LYS A 15 -0.72 -13.82 10.39
C LYS A 15 -0.57 -14.57 11.71
N GLU A 16 0.06 -15.74 11.67
CA GLU A 16 0.33 -16.58 12.82
C GLU A 16 1.50 -16.10 13.70
N ASP A 17 2.39 -15.25 13.14
CA ASP A 17 3.59 -14.74 13.82
C ASP A 17 3.30 -13.50 14.69
N ILE A 18 2.07 -12.97 14.69
CA ILE A 18 1.73 -11.76 15.44
C ILE A 18 0.41 -11.93 16.23
N PRO A 19 0.17 -11.11 17.25
CA PRO A 19 -1.05 -11.20 18.03
C PRO A 19 -2.32 -11.06 17.21
N ASN A 20 -3.29 -11.95 17.43
CA ASN A 20 -4.61 -11.88 16.79
C ASN A 20 -5.52 -10.80 17.41
N ASP A 21 -5.35 -10.52 18.69
CA ASP A 21 -6.03 -9.43 19.39
C ASP A 21 -5.55 -8.09 18.84
N ILE A 22 -6.50 -7.23 18.48
CA ILE A 22 -6.20 -5.97 17.79
C ILE A 22 -5.35 -5.05 18.67
N ALA A 23 -5.74 -4.84 19.92
CA ALA A 23 -5.03 -3.92 20.82
C ALA A 23 -3.60 -4.42 21.09
N LYS A 24 -3.43 -5.71 21.37
CA LYS A 24 -2.09 -6.31 21.58
C LYS A 24 -1.22 -6.24 20.33
N ARG A 25 -1.83 -6.37 19.15
CA ARG A 25 -1.12 -6.26 17.88
C ARG A 25 -0.66 -4.82 17.63
N GLU A 26 -1.50 -3.84 17.93
CA GLU A 26 -1.18 -2.42 17.79
C GLU A 26 -0.03 -2.05 18.74
N ASP A 27 -0.12 -2.42 20.03
CA ASP A 27 0.95 -2.23 21.01
C ASP A 27 2.28 -2.87 20.57
N PHE A 28 2.20 -4.11 20.06
CA PHE A 28 3.35 -4.81 19.52
C PHE A 28 3.98 -4.06 18.35
N LEU A 29 3.17 -3.59 17.40
CA LEU A 29 3.66 -2.89 16.21
C LEU A 29 4.26 -1.53 16.57
N LEU A 30 3.62 -0.75 17.44
CA LEU A 30 4.17 0.52 17.94
C LEU A 30 5.54 0.30 18.58
N SER A 31 5.67 -0.70 19.43
CA SER A 31 6.94 -1.05 20.07
C SER A 31 8.02 -1.47 19.06
N VAL A 32 7.66 -2.32 18.08
CA VAL A 32 8.60 -2.80 17.05
C VAL A 32 9.10 -1.66 16.17
N PHE A 33 8.22 -0.71 15.82
CA PHE A 33 8.60 0.45 15.01
C PHE A 33 9.31 1.54 15.81
N GLY A 34 9.17 1.55 17.13
CA GLY A 34 9.71 2.59 18.00
C GLY A 34 8.85 3.86 18.03
N SER A 35 7.54 3.71 17.79
CA SER A 35 6.57 4.81 17.86
C SER A 35 5.98 4.95 19.27
N PRO A 36 5.59 6.18 19.69
CA PRO A 36 5.75 7.44 18.97
C PRO A 36 7.15 8.06 19.21
N ASP A 37 7.86 8.28 18.15
CA ASP A 37 9.14 8.99 18.14
C ASP A 37 9.44 9.41 16.70
N ASN A 38 9.66 10.68 16.43
CA ASN A 38 9.93 11.21 15.09
C ASN A 38 11.10 10.54 14.37
N LEU A 39 12.03 9.95 15.11
CA LEU A 39 13.16 9.21 14.56
C LEU A 39 12.97 7.69 14.64
N GLN A 40 11.98 7.21 15.42
CA GLN A 40 11.75 5.79 15.70
C GLN A 40 13.03 5.03 16.11
N ILE A 41 13.85 5.68 16.95
CA ILE A 41 15.23 5.27 17.26
C ILE A 41 15.31 3.92 17.97
N ASN A 42 14.30 3.60 18.78
CA ASN A 42 14.24 2.34 19.55
C ASN A 42 13.64 1.17 18.75
N GLY A 43 13.30 1.40 17.48
CA GLY A 43 12.66 0.39 16.63
C GLY A 43 13.25 0.30 15.23
N VAL A 44 12.53 -0.38 14.36
CA VAL A 44 12.93 -0.57 12.96
C VAL A 44 12.32 0.47 12.01
N GLY A 45 11.53 1.39 12.51
CA GLY A 45 10.97 2.47 11.72
C GLY A 45 12.07 3.41 11.19
N GLY A 46 11.75 4.17 10.17
CA GLY A 46 12.71 5.08 9.54
C GLY A 46 12.35 6.55 9.71
N GLY A 47 11.55 6.90 10.75
CA GLY A 47 11.14 8.27 11.02
C GLY A 47 10.28 8.89 9.89
N ASN A 48 9.60 8.05 9.10
CA ASN A 48 8.84 8.49 7.95
C ASN A 48 7.66 7.54 7.68
N PRO A 49 6.47 8.03 7.28
CA PRO A 49 5.34 7.18 6.93
C PRO A 49 5.62 6.17 5.81
N LEU A 50 6.51 6.48 4.87
CA LEU A 50 6.90 5.55 3.79
C LEU A 50 7.72 4.35 4.30
N THR A 51 8.31 4.45 5.48
CA THR A 51 9.15 3.43 6.11
C THR A 51 8.55 2.85 7.40
N SER A 52 7.26 3.13 7.68
CA SER A 52 6.54 2.69 8.89
C SER A 52 5.26 1.93 8.53
N LYS A 53 5.42 0.92 7.68
CA LYS A 53 4.32 0.16 7.08
C LYS A 53 4.39 -1.32 7.44
N VAL A 54 3.22 -1.97 7.47
CA VAL A 54 3.08 -3.38 7.82
C VAL A 54 2.22 -4.09 6.80
N ALA A 55 2.62 -5.29 6.43
CA ALA A 55 1.83 -6.28 5.72
C ALA A 55 1.63 -7.50 6.61
N ILE A 56 0.38 -7.92 6.80
CA ILE A 56 0.03 -9.18 7.43
C ILE A 56 -0.54 -10.10 6.35
N VAL A 57 0.07 -11.27 6.18
CA VAL A 57 -0.24 -12.17 5.08
C VAL A 57 -0.59 -13.55 5.63
N SER A 58 -1.61 -14.17 5.06
CA SER A 58 -1.97 -15.56 5.34
C SER A 58 -2.40 -16.29 4.08
N LYS A 59 -2.29 -17.62 4.09
CA LYS A 59 -2.91 -18.44 3.03
C LYS A 59 -4.41 -18.20 3.06
N SER A 60 -5.01 -17.92 1.90
CA SER A 60 -6.45 -17.71 1.82
C SER A 60 -7.23 -19.02 2.01
N LYS A 61 -8.43 -18.90 2.60
CA LYS A 61 -9.43 -19.97 2.65
C LYS A 61 -10.43 -19.90 1.51
N ARG A 62 -10.35 -18.86 0.67
CA ARG A 62 -11.16 -18.70 -0.53
C ARG A 62 -10.59 -19.55 -1.65
N SER A 63 -11.46 -20.18 -2.43
CA SER A 63 -11.05 -21.13 -3.49
C SER A 63 -10.32 -20.47 -4.66
N ASP A 64 -10.60 -19.21 -4.89
CA ASP A 64 -10.09 -18.41 -6.02
C ASP A 64 -9.02 -17.38 -5.63
N ILE A 65 -8.58 -17.37 -4.36
CA ILE A 65 -7.57 -16.46 -3.82
C ILE A 65 -6.42 -17.26 -3.24
N ASP A 66 -5.21 -16.82 -3.50
CA ASP A 66 -4.01 -17.46 -2.99
C ASP A 66 -3.67 -17.04 -1.57
N VAL A 67 -3.70 -15.73 -1.30
CA VAL A 67 -3.36 -15.15 0.00
C VAL A 67 -4.30 -14.01 0.36
N ASP A 68 -4.55 -13.85 1.66
CA ASP A 68 -5.20 -12.69 2.24
C ASP A 68 -4.11 -11.72 2.73
N TYR A 69 -4.32 -10.43 2.50
CA TYR A 69 -3.41 -9.35 2.85
C TYR A 69 -4.12 -8.25 3.62
N LEU A 70 -3.65 -7.93 4.82
CA LEU A 70 -4.04 -6.77 5.60
C LEU A 70 -2.89 -5.77 5.64
N PHE A 71 -3.15 -4.53 5.22
CA PHE A 71 -2.23 -3.41 5.34
C PHE A 71 -2.47 -2.66 6.65
N LEU A 72 -1.38 -2.27 7.32
CA LEU A 72 -1.42 -1.36 8.46
C LEU A 72 -0.38 -0.26 8.30
N GLN A 73 -0.77 0.97 8.63
CA GLN A 73 0.12 2.12 8.73
C GLN A 73 0.40 2.40 10.22
N VAL A 74 1.66 2.35 10.61
CA VAL A 74 2.10 2.77 11.95
C VAL A 74 2.40 4.27 11.90
N ALA A 75 1.77 5.06 12.76
CA ALA A 75 2.11 6.47 12.91
C ALA A 75 3.53 6.61 13.46
N VAL A 76 4.23 7.66 13.03
CA VAL A 76 5.61 7.93 13.47
C VAL A 76 5.61 8.59 14.85
N ASP A 77 4.77 9.59 15.02
CA ASP A 77 4.72 10.54 16.12
C ASP A 77 3.47 10.41 17.01
N ASP A 78 2.65 9.38 16.78
CA ASP A 78 1.43 9.14 17.56
C ASP A 78 1.26 7.65 17.90
N TYR A 79 0.45 7.37 18.92
CA TYR A 79 0.05 6.01 19.36
C TYR A 79 -1.06 5.45 18.49
N VAL A 80 -0.89 5.46 17.17
CA VAL A 80 -1.90 5.03 16.21
C VAL A 80 -1.36 4.00 15.23
N VAL A 81 -2.11 2.91 15.05
CA VAL A 81 -1.95 1.95 13.94
C VAL A 81 -3.24 1.94 13.14
N SER A 82 -3.20 2.39 11.90
CA SER A 82 -4.38 2.55 11.05
C SER A 82 -4.49 1.43 10.02
N SER A 83 -5.70 0.93 9.82
CA SER A 83 -6.08 -0.01 8.76
C SER A 83 -7.04 0.60 7.71
N THR A 84 -7.27 1.90 7.76
CA THR A 84 -8.27 2.58 6.91
C THR A 84 -7.85 2.75 5.45
N GLN A 85 -6.59 2.52 5.16
CA GLN A 85 -5.98 2.74 3.84
C GLN A 85 -5.55 1.43 3.18
N ASN A 86 -5.43 1.44 1.86
CA ASN A 86 -4.66 0.46 1.11
C ASN A 86 -3.28 1.02 0.77
N CYS A 87 -2.33 0.13 0.45
CA CYS A 87 -1.01 0.53 0.00
C CYS A 87 -0.53 -0.36 -1.16
N GLY A 88 -0.65 0.16 -2.39
CA GLY A 88 -0.16 -0.53 -3.59
C GLY A 88 1.35 -0.78 -3.57
N ASN A 89 2.13 0.11 -2.96
CA ASN A 89 3.57 -0.08 -2.81
C ASN A 89 3.90 -1.32 -1.95
N ILE A 90 3.29 -1.44 -0.78
CA ILE A 90 3.50 -2.61 0.10
C ILE A 90 2.87 -3.86 -0.53
N LEU A 91 1.75 -3.73 -1.23
CA LEU A 91 1.11 -4.84 -1.97
C LEU A 91 2.08 -5.51 -2.96
N ALA A 92 2.95 -4.73 -3.63
CA ALA A 92 3.96 -5.28 -4.55
C ALA A 92 4.89 -6.31 -3.88
N GLY A 93 5.13 -6.20 -2.58
CA GLY A 93 5.95 -7.14 -1.83
C GLY A 93 5.23 -8.43 -1.42
N ILE A 94 3.90 -8.54 -1.62
CA ILE A 94 3.12 -9.69 -1.11
C ILE A 94 3.47 -10.99 -1.85
N ALA A 95 3.53 -10.96 -3.19
CA ALA A 95 3.87 -12.16 -3.96
C ALA A 95 5.30 -12.65 -3.66
N PRO A 96 6.35 -11.80 -3.66
CA PRO A 96 7.68 -12.21 -3.20
C PRO A 96 7.69 -12.79 -1.79
N PHE A 97 7.04 -12.12 -0.83
CA PHE A 97 6.95 -12.60 0.54
C PHE A 97 6.26 -13.96 0.65
N ALA A 98 5.14 -14.15 -0.04
CA ALA A 98 4.38 -15.40 -0.02
C ALA A 98 5.19 -16.57 -0.59
N ILE A 99 5.98 -16.34 -1.63
CA ILE A 99 6.88 -17.35 -2.20
C ILE A 99 8.00 -17.67 -1.21
N GLU A 100 8.70 -16.65 -0.69
CA GLU A 100 9.81 -16.81 0.27
C GLU A 100 9.38 -17.53 1.57
N ARG A 101 8.13 -17.31 2.00
CA ARG A 101 7.57 -17.95 3.20
C ARG A 101 6.89 -19.28 2.90
N GLY A 102 6.93 -19.75 1.66
CA GLY A 102 6.38 -21.05 1.27
C GLY A 102 4.85 -21.13 1.23
N LEU A 103 4.14 -19.99 1.26
CA LEU A 103 2.69 -19.96 1.09
C LEU A 103 2.29 -20.29 -0.35
N ILE A 104 3.15 -19.93 -1.30
CA ILE A 104 2.97 -20.13 -2.75
C ILE A 104 4.19 -20.87 -3.30
N LYS A 105 3.93 -21.91 -4.07
CA LYS A 105 4.98 -22.57 -4.85
C LYS A 105 5.18 -21.78 -6.15
N PRO A 106 6.42 -21.34 -6.46
CA PRO A 106 6.66 -20.62 -7.69
C PRO A 106 6.48 -21.52 -8.91
N GLU A 107 5.91 -20.94 -9.97
CA GLU A 107 5.83 -21.52 -11.29
C GLU A 107 7.10 -21.24 -12.09
N LYS A 108 7.25 -21.89 -13.24
CA LYS A 108 8.36 -21.63 -14.15
C LYS A 108 8.16 -20.30 -14.87
N ASP A 109 9.24 -19.52 -14.99
CA ASP A 109 9.35 -18.23 -15.67
C ASP A 109 8.60 -17.06 -15.00
N LYS A 110 7.31 -17.21 -14.69
CA LYS A 110 6.52 -16.19 -13.96
C LYS A 110 5.56 -16.86 -13.00
N THR A 111 5.33 -16.18 -11.87
CA THR A 111 4.33 -16.61 -10.88
C THR A 111 3.34 -15.48 -10.66
N SER A 112 2.06 -15.76 -10.85
CA SER A 112 0.96 -14.84 -10.53
C SER A 112 0.31 -15.27 -9.22
N VAL A 113 0.08 -14.31 -8.33
CA VAL A 113 -0.52 -14.52 -7.01
C VAL A 113 -1.78 -13.66 -6.91
N ARG A 114 -2.92 -14.29 -6.66
CA ARG A 114 -4.20 -13.61 -6.41
C ARG A 114 -4.31 -13.25 -4.94
N ILE A 115 -4.42 -11.97 -4.68
CA ILE A 115 -4.34 -11.38 -3.34
C ILE A 115 -5.69 -10.76 -3.00
N PHE A 116 -6.31 -11.18 -1.91
CA PHE A 116 -7.46 -10.48 -1.34
C PHE A 116 -6.98 -9.41 -0.36
N MET A 117 -7.31 -8.17 -0.63
CA MET A 117 -6.99 -7.02 0.22
C MET A 117 -8.05 -6.86 1.30
N GLU A 118 -7.72 -7.19 2.56
CA GLU A 118 -8.67 -7.16 3.68
C GLU A 118 -9.19 -5.74 3.98
N ASN A 119 -8.42 -4.69 3.64
CA ASN A 119 -8.81 -3.29 3.87
C ASN A 119 -9.98 -2.85 2.97
N SER A 120 -9.88 -3.06 1.66
CA SER A 120 -10.88 -2.62 0.66
C SER A 120 -11.82 -3.72 0.20
N LYS A 121 -11.57 -4.99 0.58
CA LYS A 121 -12.31 -6.19 0.11
C LYS A 121 -12.15 -6.47 -1.39
N GLN A 122 -11.15 -5.89 -2.01
CA GLN A 122 -10.84 -6.03 -3.42
C GLN A 122 -9.79 -7.11 -3.67
N ILE A 123 -9.64 -7.48 -4.93
CA ILE A 123 -8.65 -8.45 -5.39
C ILE A 123 -7.60 -7.75 -6.24
N ALA A 124 -6.34 -8.10 -6.00
CA ALA A 124 -5.23 -7.75 -6.87
C ALA A 124 -4.52 -9.02 -7.34
N ILE A 125 -3.91 -8.95 -8.52
CA ILE A 125 -3.04 -9.99 -9.04
C ILE A 125 -1.62 -9.41 -9.12
N ALA A 126 -0.69 -10.03 -8.38
CA ALA A 126 0.71 -9.67 -8.44
C ALA A 126 1.47 -10.72 -9.25
N THR A 127 2.16 -10.30 -10.31
CA THR A 127 2.98 -11.20 -11.15
C THR A 127 4.45 -10.85 -10.97
N VAL A 128 5.26 -11.86 -10.65
CA VAL A 128 6.70 -11.76 -10.41
C VAL A 128 7.48 -12.71 -11.32
N ASP A 129 8.72 -12.36 -11.63
CA ASP A 129 9.61 -13.21 -12.40
C ASP A 129 10.17 -14.34 -11.52
N THR A 130 10.02 -15.56 -12.02
CA THR A 130 10.48 -16.78 -11.35
C THR A 130 11.24 -17.72 -12.33
N PRO A 131 12.37 -17.25 -12.92
CA PRO A 131 13.14 -18.06 -13.83
C PRO A 131 13.53 -19.39 -13.16
N ASP A 132 13.36 -20.48 -13.90
CA ASP A 132 13.61 -21.85 -13.41
C ASP A 132 12.86 -22.20 -12.10
N GLY A 133 11.71 -21.57 -11.86
CA GLY A 133 10.90 -21.78 -10.64
C GLY A 133 11.51 -21.20 -9.39
N LYS A 134 12.35 -20.16 -9.49
CA LYS A 134 12.98 -19.45 -8.38
C LYS A 134 12.70 -17.96 -8.47
N LEU A 135 12.28 -17.38 -7.36
CA LEU A 135 12.08 -15.94 -7.28
C LEU A 135 13.39 -15.19 -7.54
N THR A 136 13.34 -14.15 -8.38
CA THR A 136 14.47 -13.25 -8.60
C THR A 136 14.13 -11.82 -8.21
N TYR A 137 15.10 -11.13 -7.59
CA TYR A 137 15.02 -9.71 -7.29
C TYR A 137 15.85 -8.86 -8.27
N SER A 138 16.73 -9.51 -9.03
CA SER A 138 17.59 -8.85 -10.02
C SER A 138 16.82 -8.58 -11.30
N GLY A 139 16.94 -7.36 -11.83
CA GLY A 139 16.30 -6.95 -13.08
C GLY A 139 16.70 -5.54 -13.48
N ASN A 140 16.08 -5.04 -14.54
CA ASN A 140 16.40 -3.75 -15.14
C ASN A 140 15.27 -2.74 -15.08
N THR A 141 14.26 -3.00 -14.22
CA THR A 141 13.12 -2.11 -14.06
C THR A 141 13.41 -1.02 -13.04
N PHE A 142 13.31 0.23 -13.49
CA PHE A 142 13.42 1.42 -12.66
C PHE A 142 12.02 1.92 -12.29
N ILE A 143 11.87 2.40 -11.07
CA ILE A 143 10.71 3.15 -10.63
C ILE A 143 11.17 4.47 -10.00
N ASP A 144 10.42 5.54 -10.22
CA ASP A 144 10.73 6.85 -9.66
C ASP A 144 10.75 6.80 -8.12
N GLY A 145 11.71 7.47 -7.51
CA GLY A 145 11.93 7.45 -6.06
C GLY A 145 12.78 6.26 -5.55
N VAL A 146 13.25 5.36 -6.43
CA VAL A 146 14.17 4.26 -6.08
C VAL A 146 15.43 4.32 -6.94
N THR A 147 16.58 4.30 -6.30
CA THR A 147 17.87 4.54 -6.95
C THR A 147 18.42 3.37 -7.76
N LEU A 148 17.98 2.15 -7.48
CA LEU A 148 18.52 0.94 -8.12
C LEU A 148 17.41 0.17 -8.85
N PRO A 149 17.73 -0.41 -10.03
CA PRO A 149 16.78 -1.27 -10.73
C PRO A 149 16.56 -2.59 -9.98
N SER A 150 15.44 -3.23 -10.27
CA SER A 150 15.07 -4.54 -9.72
C SER A 150 14.23 -5.33 -10.73
N SER A 151 13.91 -6.57 -10.38
CA SER A 151 12.94 -7.36 -11.14
C SER A 151 11.57 -6.67 -11.13
N PRO A 152 10.83 -6.64 -12.24
CA PRO A 152 9.51 -6.04 -12.31
C PRO A 152 8.51 -6.82 -11.46
N ILE A 153 7.57 -6.10 -10.87
CA ILE A 153 6.38 -6.67 -10.24
C ILE A 153 5.18 -5.99 -10.87
N SER A 154 4.41 -6.74 -11.65
CA SER A 154 3.17 -6.25 -12.23
C SER A 154 2.04 -6.38 -11.22
N LEU A 155 1.24 -5.34 -11.05
CA LEU A 155 0.04 -5.34 -10.25
C LEU A 155 -1.16 -5.04 -11.12
N GLU A 156 -2.13 -5.93 -11.10
CA GLU A 156 -3.45 -5.75 -11.71
C GLU A 156 -4.48 -5.67 -10.59
N PHE A 157 -5.25 -4.61 -10.57
CA PHE A 157 -6.33 -4.41 -9.60
C PHE A 157 -7.66 -4.72 -10.29
N LEU A 158 -8.48 -5.56 -9.65
CA LEU A 158 -9.77 -5.97 -10.17
C LEU A 158 -10.88 -5.19 -9.47
N ASP A 159 -11.87 -4.75 -10.26
CA ASP A 159 -13.13 -4.15 -9.78
C ASP A 159 -12.89 -2.99 -8.78
N ILE A 160 -11.99 -2.06 -9.14
CA ILE A 160 -11.61 -0.95 -8.27
C ILE A 160 -12.51 0.28 -8.40
N GLU A 161 -13.32 0.35 -9.44
CA GLU A 161 -14.24 1.46 -9.70
C GLU A 161 -15.29 1.55 -8.59
N GLY A 162 -15.42 2.74 -8.00
CA GLY A 162 -16.43 2.98 -6.97
C GLY A 162 -16.29 2.16 -5.70
N SER A 163 -15.10 1.63 -5.42
CA SER A 163 -14.88 0.66 -4.35
C SER A 163 -15.19 1.18 -2.94
N LEU A 164 -15.14 2.48 -2.72
CA LEU A 164 -15.45 3.13 -1.45
C LEU A 164 -16.69 4.00 -1.52
N CYS A 165 -16.98 4.62 -2.68
CA CYS A 165 -18.10 5.53 -2.88
C CYS A 165 -19.25 4.94 -3.70
N GLY A 166 -19.15 3.68 -4.14
CA GLY A 166 -20.19 2.95 -4.87
C GLY A 166 -20.13 3.09 -6.38
N GLU A 167 -19.64 4.20 -6.91
CA GLU A 167 -19.56 4.47 -8.34
C GLU A 167 -18.22 5.15 -8.69
N LEU A 168 -17.74 4.97 -9.93
CA LEU A 168 -16.52 5.64 -10.41
C LEU A 168 -16.62 7.16 -10.28
N LEU A 169 -17.77 7.72 -10.62
CA LEU A 169 -18.10 9.14 -10.42
C LEU A 169 -19.24 9.22 -9.38
N PRO A 170 -18.91 9.40 -8.08
CA PRO A 170 -19.89 9.32 -7.00
C PRO A 170 -21.08 10.29 -7.11
N SER A 171 -20.88 11.44 -7.77
CA SER A 171 -21.95 12.41 -8.07
C SER A 171 -22.75 12.06 -9.33
N GLY A 172 -22.27 11.13 -10.15
CA GLY A 172 -22.78 10.84 -11.49
C GLY A 172 -22.34 11.85 -12.57
N ASN A 173 -21.58 12.88 -12.20
CA ASN A 173 -21.14 13.93 -13.11
C ASN A 173 -19.63 13.87 -13.31
N ILE A 174 -19.17 14.28 -14.51
CA ILE A 174 -17.73 14.46 -14.78
C ILE A 174 -17.19 15.69 -14.05
N LYS A 175 -18.05 16.72 -13.90
CA LYS A 175 -17.73 17.97 -13.18
C LYS A 175 -18.89 18.36 -12.26
N ASP A 176 -18.54 18.78 -11.08
CA ASP A 176 -19.41 19.36 -10.08
C ASP A 176 -18.91 20.76 -9.71
N GLU A 177 -19.77 21.56 -9.10
CA GLU A 177 -19.41 22.85 -8.53
C GLU A 177 -19.60 22.79 -7.01
N ILE A 178 -18.53 23.02 -6.26
CA ILE A 178 -18.51 23.01 -4.80
C ILE A 178 -17.89 24.32 -4.32
N ASP A 179 -18.65 25.13 -3.60
CA ASP A 179 -18.20 26.43 -3.06
C ASP A 179 -17.59 27.36 -4.12
N GLY A 180 -18.08 27.28 -5.37
CA GLY A 180 -17.61 28.10 -6.49
C GLY A 180 -16.39 27.52 -7.23
N TYR A 181 -15.94 26.33 -6.85
CA TYR A 181 -14.85 25.61 -7.52
C TYR A 181 -15.40 24.49 -8.40
N SER A 182 -14.90 24.41 -9.65
CA SER A 182 -15.20 23.28 -10.53
C SER A 182 -14.30 22.12 -10.17
N VAL A 183 -14.88 20.97 -9.78
CA VAL A 183 -14.16 19.79 -9.31
C VAL A 183 -14.61 18.53 -10.05
N THR A 184 -13.77 17.50 -10.05
CA THR A 184 -14.15 16.13 -10.41
C THR A 184 -13.99 15.25 -9.20
N MET A 185 -15.07 14.61 -8.77
CA MET A 185 -15.05 13.58 -7.73
C MET A 185 -14.95 12.22 -8.42
N ILE A 186 -13.92 11.44 -8.10
CA ILE A 186 -13.67 10.14 -8.73
C ILE A 186 -13.20 9.12 -7.68
N ASP A 187 -13.75 7.90 -7.75
CA ASP A 187 -13.30 6.75 -6.97
C ASP A 187 -12.84 5.64 -7.91
N ASN A 188 -11.54 5.61 -8.18
CA ASN A 188 -10.89 4.55 -8.94
C ASN A 188 -9.91 3.78 -8.04
N GLY A 189 -10.44 3.20 -6.96
CA GLY A 189 -9.69 2.50 -5.92
C GLY A 189 -9.26 3.36 -4.74
N MET A 190 -9.26 4.67 -4.90
CA MET A 190 -9.11 5.67 -3.85
C MET A 190 -9.93 6.90 -4.23
N PRO A 191 -10.88 7.33 -3.38
CA PRO A 191 -11.65 8.54 -3.63
C PRO A 191 -10.76 9.77 -3.69
N CYS A 192 -10.90 10.53 -4.76
CA CYS A 192 -10.18 11.77 -4.99
C CYS A 192 -11.14 12.88 -5.38
N VAL A 193 -10.84 14.11 -4.95
CA VAL A 193 -11.41 15.34 -5.47
C VAL A 193 -10.33 16.06 -6.27
N ILE A 194 -10.52 16.16 -7.58
CA ILE A 194 -9.57 16.78 -8.50
C ILE A 194 -10.04 18.20 -8.78
N ILE A 195 -9.15 19.15 -8.57
CA ILE A 195 -9.37 20.57 -8.84
C ILE A 195 -8.23 21.12 -9.71
N GLU A 196 -8.55 21.99 -10.63
CA GLU A 196 -7.53 22.67 -11.42
C GLU A 196 -6.77 23.68 -10.56
N ALA A 197 -5.44 23.60 -10.54
CA ALA A 197 -4.58 24.41 -9.68
C ALA A 197 -4.82 25.91 -9.82
N SER A 198 -5.08 26.38 -11.03
CA SER A 198 -5.37 27.78 -11.33
C SER A 198 -6.61 28.35 -10.61
N GLN A 199 -7.56 27.49 -10.22
CA GLN A 199 -8.72 27.90 -9.43
C GLN A 199 -8.37 28.24 -7.98
N LEU A 200 -7.20 27.80 -7.52
CA LEU A 200 -6.66 28.04 -6.19
C LEU A 200 -5.48 29.02 -6.19
N ASP A 201 -5.29 29.75 -7.30
CA ASP A 201 -4.13 30.62 -7.52
C ASP A 201 -2.77 29.90 -7.41
N LEU A 202 -2.76 28.58 -7.75
CA LEU A 202 -1.58 27.73 -7.75
C LEU A 202 -1.13 27.41 -9.19
N ASN A 203 0.13 26.98 -9.33
CA ASN A 203 0.70 26.58 -10.62
C ASN A 203 0.69 25.05 -10.83
N GLY A 204 0.47 24.26 -9.75
CA GLY A 204 0.47 22.81 -9.77
C GLY A 204 1.87 22.16 -9.67
N ASN A 205 2.89 22.95 -9.33
CA ASN A 205 4.26 22.51 -9.13
C ASN A 205 4.88 22.98 -7.80
N GLU A 206 4.04 23.43 -6.89
CA GLU A 206 4.41 23.88 -5.56
C GLU A 206 5.03 22.72 -4.76
N ARG A 207 5.98 23.04 -3.88
CA ARG A 207 6.53 22.08 -2.95
C ARG A 207 5.57 21.78 -1.81
N VAL A 208 5.74 20.65 -1.16
CA VAL A 208 4.86 20.20 -0.06
C VAL A 208 4.74 21.26 1.04
N GLU A 209 5.84 21.93 1.37
CA GLU A 209 5.89 22.96 2.39
C GLU A 209 5.07 24.22 2.01
N GLU A 210 4.97 24.51 0.71
CA GLU A 210 4.19 25.62 0.17
C GLU A 210 2.68 25.31 0.15
N LEU A 211 2.32 24.01 0.04
CA LEU A 211 0.94 23.53 0.05
C LEU A 211 0.43 23.21 1.48
N SER A 212 1.24 23.31 2.49
CA SER A 212 0.84 23.06 3.87
C SER A 212 -0.17 24.11 4.33
N LEU A 213 -1.46 23.79 4.21
CA LEU A 213 -2.58 24.64 4.61
C LEU A 213 -2.83 24.65 6.13
N ILE A 214 -2.04 23.93 6.90
CA ILE A 214 -2.16 23.88 8.38
C ILE A 214 -1.98 25.27 9.02
N HIS A 215 -1.39 26.20 8.30
CA HIS A 215 -1.13 27.57 8.76
C HIS A 215 -2.16 28.61 8.29
N ILE A 216 -3.18 28.18 7.57
CA ILE A 216 -4.34 29.00 7.19
C ILE A 216 -5.46 28.71 8.18
#